data_dc5b01999005ea904761026c93e1136c
#
_entry.id   dc5b01999005ea904761026c93e1136c
#
_cell.length_a   1.000
_cell.length_b   1.000
_cell.length_c   1.000
_cell.angle_alpha   90.00
_cell.angle_beta   90.00
_cell.angle_gamma   90.00
#
_symmetry.space_group_name_H-M   'P 1'
#
loop_
_entity.id
_entity.type
_entity.pdbx_description
1 polymer ?
#
loop_
_entity_poly.entity_id
_entity_poly.type
_entity_poly.pdbx_seq_one_letter_code
_entity_poly.pdbx_strand_id
1 'polypeptide(L)'
;ITHEQKHDTIMKYVYLLILICIVGCKNKNDQFDIPSPTISTFANDKLQLKDSVYYNKVLGALVGSAIGDAMGASTEMWHRKDIQLNYGYINRLTPALREQSPEGTWEHNLLAGATTDDTRWKSLMAHYFKAYNNTITPDNFAQFIIEYYTSLTKELVNKDIQTSTDALDTQIEKIDWIKEWARVAMAYKKDSNAYLQALNRFYGGEMSCAGQLYTPMIGLIANSPLDAYQKSYGLSLFDIGYAKDISALVAVMTNMAMRTQELDSILNAPKFIDPIGYADSRLVGRIPLAILDGAQKNVRRINDIVLIDSLLINNTSVFKVPKGYPGTKNDWVRQEMLYQLLEKDKKGIAFHSAEIWQILVTGLEFGNGDFEKTMQFIVNYGRDNDTVASVAGMILGAKLGFKALPKELREKALKVNKENLGIDLETLAKEMTQE
;
A
#
# COMPACT_ATOMS: atom_id res chain seq x y z
N ILE A 1 0.68 -44.93 13.63
CA ILE A 1 0.89 -43.49 13.70
C ILE A 1 0.51 -42.97 12.34
N THR A 2 -0.63 -42.25 12.27
CA THR A 2 -1.20 -41.73 11.03
C THR A 2 -0.34 -40.62 10.43
N HIS A 3 -0.45 -40.41 9.14
CA HIS A 3 0.31 -39.38 8.39
C HIS A 3 0.15 -37.97 9.00
N GLU A 4 -0.99 -37.68 9.61
CA GLU A 4 -1.30 -36.44 10.34
C GLU A 4 -0.47 -36.28 11.62
N GLN A 5 -0.26 -37.33 12.39
CA GLN A 5 0.56 -37.29 13.62
C GLN A 5 2.04 -37.05 13.34
N LYS A 6 2.55 -37.51 12.18
CA LYS A 6 3.91 -37.16 11.73
C LYS A 6 4.06 -35.69 11.32
N HIS A 7 3.04 -35.12 10.68
CA HIS A 7 3.06 -33.72 10.26
C HIS A 7 3.06 -32.76 11.45
N ASP A 8 2.25 -33.06 12.47
CA ASP A 8 2.17 -32.26 13.71
C ASP A 8 3.47 -32.33 14.52
N THR A 9 4.12 -33.50 14.54
CA THR A 9 5.39 -33.69 15.26
C THR A 9 6.52 -32.93 14.55
N ILE A 10 6.59 -32.97 13.23
CA ILE A 10 7.59 -32.24 12.43
C ILE A 10 7.40 -30.73 12.57
N MET A 11 6.16 -30.24 12.54
CA MET A 11 5.85 -28.82 12.77
C MET A 11 6.30 -28.36 14.16
N LYS A 12 6.07 -29.14 15.21
CA LYS A 12 6.53 -28.82 16.57
C LYS A 12 8.04 -28.75 16.70
N TYR A 13 8.79 -29.59 16.00
CA TYR A 13 10.25 -29.54 16.00
C TYR A 13 10.82 -28.37 15.17
N VAL A 14 10.17 -27.99 14.08
CA VAL A 14 10.51 -26.77 13.31
C VAL A 14 10.27 -25.52 14.17
N TYR A 15 9.16 -25.44 14.89
CA TYR A 15 8.90 -24.36 15.85
C TYR A 15 9.90 -24.35 17.01
N LEU A 16 10.31 -25.52 17.49
CA LEU A 16 11.27 -25.66 18.59
C LEU A 16 12.68 -25.23 18.13
N LEU A 17 13.10 -25.59 16.92
CA LEU A 17 14.39 -25.15 16.34
C LEU A 17 14.43 -23.65 16.05
N ILE A 18 13.36 -23.06 15.56
CA ILE A 18 13.23 -21.61 15.39
C ILE A 18 13.26 -20.92 16.77
N LEU A 19 12.62 -21.49 17.78
CA LEU A 19 12.64 -20.97 19.15
C LEU A 19 14.04 -21.06 19.79
N ILE A 20 14.78 -22.15 19.56
CA ILE A 20 16.14 -22.35 20.12
C ILE A 20 17.15 -21.38 19.46
N CYS A 21 17.02 -21.10 18.18
CA CYS A 21 17.83 -20.06 17.52
C CYS A 21 17.52 -18.64 18.03
N ILE A 22 16.31 -18.42 18.56
CA ILE A 22 15.91 -17.11 19.14
C ILE A 22 16.42 -16.95 20.57
N VAL A 23 16.61 -18.04 21.31
CA VAL A 23 17.03 -18.02 22.74
C VAL A 23 18.56 -17.97 22.91
N GLY A 24 19.32 -18.26 21.87
CA GLY A 24 20.79 -18.31 21.92
C GLY A 24 21.53 -16.97 21.87
N CYS A 25 20.85 -15.86 21.62
CA CYS A 25 21.46 -14.54 21.69
C CYS A 25 21.41 -14.01 23.12
N LYS A 26 22.58 -14.01 23.80
CA LYS A 26 22.77 -13.30 25.08
C LYS A 26 22.20 -11.88 24.98
N ASN A 27 21.30 -11.55 25.91
CA ASN A 27 20.90 -10.19 26.22
C ASN A 27 22.15 -9.31 26.42
N LYS A 28 22.61 -8.64 25.39
CA LYS A 28 23.14 -7.31 25.59
C LYS A 28 21.91 -6.42 25.79
N ASN A 29 21.86 -5.74 26.92
CA ASN A 29 20.99 -4.59 27.10
C ASN A 29 21.40 -3.56 26.04
N ASP A 30 20.91 -3.70 24.80
CA ASP A 30 20.84 -2.59 23.89
C ASP A 30 19.71 -1.71 24.44
N GLN A 31 20.07 -0.89 25.42
CA GLN A 31 19.38 0.36 25.64
C GLN A 31 19.44 1.07 24.30
N PHE A 32 18.33 1.02 23.56
CA PHE A 32 18.16 1.89 22.41
C PHE A 32 18.27 3.31 22.98
N ASP A 33 19.40 3.95 22.78
CA ASP A 33 19.46 5.40 22.73
C ASP A 33 18.53 5.83 21.60
N ILE A 34 17.26 6.01 21.95
CA ILE A 34 16.35 6.82 21.16
C ILE A 34 16.98 8.21 21.26
N PRO A 35 17.58 8.74 20.18
CA PRO A 35 18.03 10.12 20.22
C PRO A 35 16.80 10.91 20.64
N SER A 36 16.92 11.67 21.72
CA SER A 36 15.89 12.65 22.09
C SER A 36 15.48 13.35 20.82
N PRO A 37 14.17 13.44 20.49
CA PRO A 37 13.75 14.03 19.26
C PRO A 37 14.22 15.49 19.26
N THR A 38 15.36 15.72 18.68
CA THR A 38 15.53 16.93 17.93
C THR A 38 14.44 16.79 16.89
N ILE A 39 13.29 17.48 17.13
CA ILE A 39 12.27 17.68 16.10
C ILE A 39 13.07 18.08 14.90
N SER A 40 13.30 17.11 14.05
CA SER A 40 14.42 17.22 13.11
C SER A 40 14.06 18.35 12.18
N THR A 41 15.03 19.16 11.88
CA THR A 41 14.93 20.29 10.95
C THR A 41 14.13 19.94 9.69
N PHE A 42 14.17 18.68 9.23
CA PHE A 42 13.46 18.25 8.02
C PHE A 42 11.92 18.26 8.13
N ALA A 43 11.32 18.18 9.33
CA ALA A 43 9.86 18.09 9.47
C ALA A 43 9.12 19.27 8.83
N ASN A 44 9.73 20.45 8.86
CA ASN A 44 9.20 21.69 8.31
C ASN A 44 9.92 22.16 7.04
N ASP A 45 10.93 21.44 6.57
CA ASP A 45 11.66 21.85 5.38
C ASP A 45 10.73 21.90 4.17
N LYS A 46 10.72 23.03 3.46
CA LYS A 46 9.94 23.16 2.24
C LYS A 46 10.53 22.33 1.11
N LEU A 47 9.66 21.67 0.35
CA LEU A 47 10.07 20.95 -0.86
C LEU A 47 10.55 21.96 -1.92
N GLN A 48 11.78 21.79 -2.37
CA GLN A 48 12.38 22.64 -3.42
C GLN A 48 12.99 21.72 -4.47
N LEU A 49 12.29 21.55 -5.58
CA LEU A 49 12.74 20.77 -6.72
C LEU A 49 12.65 21.62 -7.99
N LYS A 50 13.56 21.40 -8.92
CA LYS A 50 13.44 21.93 -10.27
C LYS A 50 12.24 21.26 -10.97
N ASP A 51 11.48 21.98 -11.78
CA ASP A 51 10.24 21.50 -12.43
C ASP A 51 10.43 20.16 -13.13
N SER A 52 11.51 19.99 -13.90
CA SER A 52 11.79 18.73 -14.59
C SER A 52 12.07 17.56 -13.65
N VAL A 53 12.65 17.82 -12.49
CA VAL A 53 12.88 16.79 -11.43
C VAL A 53 11.56 16.50 -10.73
N TYR A 54 10.79 17.53 -10.43
CA TYR A 54 9.48 17.38 -9.79
C TYR A 54 8.55 16.55 -10.67
N TYR A 55 8.38 16.92 -11.94
CA TYR A 55 7.60 16.15 -12.91
C TYR A 55 8.08 14.69 -12.99
N ASN A 56 9.39 14.45 -13.13
CA ASN A 56 9.92 13.10 -13.21
C ASN A 56 9.61 12.25 -11.96
N LYS A 57 9.62 12.85 -10.78
CA LYS A 57 9.28 12.18 -9.52
C LYS A 57 7.78 11.96 -9.37
N VAL A 58 6.93 12.94 -9.69
CA VAL A 58 5.48 12.80 -9.66
C VAL A 58 5.02 11.74 -10.66
N LEU A 59 5.49 11.79 -11.90
CA LEU A 59 5.19 10.75 -12.88
C LEU A 59 5.72 9.38 -12.44
N GLY A 60 6.92 9.34 -11.85
CA GLY A 60 7.49 8.12 -11.27
C GLY A 60 6.60 7.52 -10.18
N ALA A 61 6.07 8.36 -9.29
CA ALA A 61 5.14 7.95 -8.24
C ALA A 61 3.84 7.36 -8.80
N LEU A 62 3.19 8.06 -9.72
CA LEU A 62 1.94 7.62 -10.34
C LEU A 62 2.12 6.31 -11.11
N VAL A 63 3.17 6.22 -11.94
CA VAL A 63 3.43 5.01 -12.73
C VAL A 63 3.94 3.86 -11.86
N GLY A 64 4.77 4.15 -10.85
CA GLY A 64 5.20 3.15 -9.88
C GLY A 64 4.03 2.55 -9.12
N SER A 65 3.08 3.40 -8.69
CA SER A 65 1.82 2.98 -8.08
C SER A 65 1.00 2.09 -9.01
N ALA A 66 0.81 2.51 -10.26
CA ALA A 66 0.06 1.73 -11.26
C ALA A 66 0.72 0.38 -11.61
N ILE A 67 2.06 0.31 -11.59
CA ILE A 67 2.76 -0.98 -11.78
C ILE A 67 2.47 -1.90 -10.58
N GLY A 68 2.58 -1.38 -9.35
CA GLY A 68 2.30 -2.17 -8.14
C GLY A 68 0.87 -2.71 -8.11
N ASP A 69 -0.11 -1.84 -8.31
CA ASP A 69 -1.52 -2.16 -8.44
C ASP A 69 -1.73 -3.26 -9.51
N ALA A 70 -1.30 -3.04 -10.75
CA ALA A 70 -1.46 -3.99 -11.84
C ALA A 70 -0.72 -5.33 -11.64
N MET A 71 0.36 -5.37 -10.87
CA MET A 71 1.03 -6.61 -10.50
C MET A 71 0.24 -7.40 -9.45
N GLY A 72 -0.40 -6.73 -8.50
CA GLY A 72 -1.22 -7.33 -7.45
C GLY A 72 -2.59 -7.78 -7.95
N ALA A 73 -3.21 -7.03 -8.86
CA ALA A 73 -4.59 -7.20 -9.32
C ALA A 73 -4.97 -8.65 -9.73
N SER A 74 -4.02 -9.44 -10.25
CA SER A 74 -4.29 -10.82 -10.65
C SER A 74 -4.49 -11.79 -9.47
N THR A 75 -4.06 -11.42 -8.29
CA THR A 75 -4.04 -12.29 -7.10
C THR A 75 -4.49 -11.59 -5.83
N GLU A 76 -5.19 -10.48 -5.99
CA GLU A 76 -5.82 -9.74 -4.92
C GLU A 76 -6.70 -10.68 -4.06
N MET A 77 -6.60 -10.57 -2.75
CA MET A 77 -7.24 -11.43 -1.72
C MET A 77 -6.82 -12.90 -1.74
N TRP A 78 -5.88 -13.30 -2.59
CA TRP A 78 -5.41 -14.69 -2.60
C TRP A 78 -4.46 -14.98 -1.44
N HIS A 79 -4.45 -16.25 -1.02
CA HIS A 79 -3.41 -16.72 -0.12
C HIS A 79 -2.13 -17.04 -0.91
N ARG A 80 -0.95 -16.72 -0.36
CA ARG A 80 0.35 -16.90 -1.03
C ARG A 80 0.62 -18.31 -1.58
N LYS A 81 0.08 -19.35 -0.92
CA LYS A 81 0.23 -20.73 -1.40
C LYS A 81 -0.57 -20.99 -2.67
N ASP A 82 -1.74 -20.37 -2.80
CA ASP A 82 -2.55 -20.47 -4.01
C ASP A 82 -1.90 -19.70 -5.15
N ILE A 83 -1.28 -18.56 -4.87
CA ILE A 83 -0.46 -17.84 -5.83
C ILE A 83 0.70 -18.72 -6.31
N GLN A 84 1.44 -19.32 -5.39
CA GLN A 84 2.56 -20.19 -5.71
C GLN A 84 2.13 -21.43 -6.54
N LEU A 85 0.97 -22.00 -6.25
CA LEU A 85 0.43 -23.15 -6.94
C LEU A 85 0.03 -22.80 -8.39
N ASN A 86 -0.65 -21.67 -8.59
CA ASN A 86 -1.27 -21.31 -9.87
C ASN A 86 -0.33 -20.51 -10.78
N TYR A 87 0.51 -19.62 -10.22
CA TYR A 87 1.39 -18.72 -10.96
C TYR A 87 2.88 -19.08 -10.83
N GLY A 88 3.26 -19.87 -9.81
CA GLY A 88 4.66 -20.03 -9.42
C GLY A 88 5.13 -18.80 -8.64
N TYR A 89 5.90 -17.93 -9.28
CA TYR A 89 6.35 -16.67 -8.71
C TYR A 89 6.04 -15.51 -9.66
N ILE A 90 5.25 -14.56 -9.22
CA ILE A 90 4.86 -13.40 -10.02
C ILE A 90 6.02 -12.40 -10.02
N ASN A 91 6.58 -12.16 -11.21
CA ASN A 91 7.69 -11.24 -11.45
C ASN A 91 7.44 -10.31 -12.65
N ARG A 92 6.20 -10.24 -13.13
CA ARG A 92 5.79 -9.47 -14.30
C ARG A 92 4.32 -9.07 -14.19
N LEU A 93 3.89 -8.17 -15.06
CA LEU A 93 2.47 -7.86 -15.22
C LEU A 93 1.75 -9.08 -15.84
N THR A 94 0.75 -9.59 -15.13
CA THR A 94 -0.08 -10.72 -15.54
C THR A 94 -1.54 -10.28 -15.68
N PRO A 95 -2.32 -10.88 -16.61
CA PRO A 95 -3.75 -10.57 -16.66
C PRO A 95 -4.46 -11.08 -15.41
N ALA A 96 -5.43 -10.32 -14.93
CA ALA A 96 -6.33 -10.79 -13.89
C ALA A 96 -7.48 -11.58 -14.54
N LEU A 97 -7.51 -12.89 -14.33
CA LEU A 97 -8.55 -13.80 -14.79
C LEU A 97 -9.30 -14.30 -13.56
N ARG A 98 -10.39 -13.66 -13.22
CA ARG A 98 -11.17 -13.95 -12.02
C ARG A 98 -12.66 -13.86 -12.31
N GLU A 99 -13.46 -14.69 -11.65
CA GLU A 99 -14.92 -14.74 -11.85
C GLU A 99 -15.60 -13.47 -11.33
N GLN A 100 -15.07 -12.91 -10.26
CA GLN A 100 -15.62 -11.69 -9.65
C GLN A 100 -14.49 -10.94 -8.90
N SER A 101 -14.51 -9.61 -8.98
CA SER A 101 -13.67 -8.80 -8.11
C SER A 101 -14.06 -9.03 -6.65
N PRO A 102 -13.12 -9.13 -5.70
CA PRO A 102 -13.40 -9.17 -4.27
C PRO A 102 -14.26 -7.98 -3.80
N GLU A 103 -14.12 -6.85 -4.45
CA GLU A 103 -14.87 -5.62 -4.18
C GLU A 103 -16.25 -5.59 -4.86
N GLY A 104 -16.53 -6.53 -5.74
CA GLY A 104 -17.83 -6.69 -6.40
C GLY A 104 -18.18 -5.67 -7.49
N THR A 105 -17.29 -4.72 -7.78
CA THR A 105 -17.61 -3.54 -8.62
C THR A 105 -16.65 -3.33 -9.80
N TRP A 106 -15.81 -4.31 -10.10
CA TRP A 106 -14.77 -4.20 -11.14
C TRP A 106 -15.03 -5.14 -12.31
N GLU A 107 -14.42 -4.84 -13.44
CA GLU A 107 -14.33 -5.81 -14.52
C GLU A 107 -13.63 -7.08 -14.02
N HIS A 108 -14.25 -8.23 -14.32
CA HIS A 108 -13.78 -9.52 -13.84
C HIS A 108 -12.43 -9.90 -14.44
N ASN A 109 -12.19 -9.54 -15.71
CA ASN A 109 -10.98 -9.84 -16.43
C ASN A 109 -10.26 -8.55 -16.80
N LEU A 110 -9.06 -8.38 -16.27
CA LEU A 110 -8.20 -7.24 -16.54
C LEU A 110 -7.04 -7.67 -17.43
N LEU A 111 -6.70 -6.83 -18.40
CA LEU A 111 -5.49 -7.01 -19.21
C LEU A 111 -4.24 -6.87 -18.34
N ALA A 112 -3.17 -7.58 -18.70
CA ALA A 112 -1.89 -7.42 -18.02
C ALA A 112 -1.40 -5.97 -18.11
N GLY A 113 -1.32 -5.30 -16.97
CA GLY A 113 -1.00 -3.86 -16.84
C GLY A 113 -2.21 -2.96 -16.57
N ALA A 114 -3.45 -3.51 -16.61
CA ALA A 114 -4.62 -2.79 -16.13
C ALA A 114 -4.64 -2.75 -14.60
N THR A 115 -5.19 -1.68 -14.06
CA THR A 115 -5.21 -1.34 -12.64
C THR A 115 -6.61 -1.39 -12.07
N THR A 116 -6.70 -1.37 -10.74
CA THR A 116 -7.93 -1.45 -9.93
C THR A 116 -8.37 -0.06 -9.43
N ASP A 117 -9.13 -0.02 -8.36
CA ASP A 117 -9.54 1.23 -7.68
C ASP A 117 -8.37 1.99 -7.07
N ASP A 118 -7.29 1.32 -6.72
CA ASP A 118 -6.09 1.97 -6.24
C ASP A 118 -5.62 3.09 -7.19
N THR A 119 -5.54 2.81 -8.48
CA THR A 119 -5.17 3.84 -9.47
C THR A 119 -6.32 4.80 -9.76
N ARG A 120 -7.58 4.38 -9.69
CA ARG A 120 -8.75 5.28 -9.78
C ARG A 120 -8.71 6.35 -8.68
N TRP A 121 -8.37 5.96 -7.44
CA TRP A 121 -8.19 6.93 -6.35
C TRP A 121 -7.09 7.94 -6.63
N LYS A 122 -5.96 7.52 -7.22
CA LYS A 122 -4.89 8.46 -7.60
C LYS A 122 -5.37 9.45 -8.66
N SER A 123 -6.11 8.96 -9.66
CA SER A 123 -6.73 9.83 -10.67
C SER A 123 -7.75 10.79 -10.06
N LEU A 124 -8.62 10.32 -9.17
CA LEU A 124 -9.60 11.14 -8.47
C LEU A 124 -8.93 12.26 -7.66
N MET A 125 -7.84 11.94 -6.96
CA MET A 125 -7.08 12.91 -6.18
C MET A 125 -6.40 13.98 -7.05
N ALA A 126 -5.86 13.60 -8.21
CA ALA A 126 -5.30 14.58 -9.13
C ALA A 126 -6.36 15.58 -9.61
N HIS A 127 -7.56 15.10 -9.95
CA HIS A 127 -8.69 15.97 -10.30
C HIS A 127 -9.15 16.84 -9.11
N TYR A 128 -9.15 16.30 -7.89
CA TYR A 128 -9.44 17.07 -6.69
C TYR A 128 -8.43 18.21 -6.48
N PHE A 129 -7.14 17.94 -6.60
CA PHE A 129 -6.10 18.96 -6.47
C PHE A 129 -6.28 20.09 -7.49
N LYS A 130 -6.57 19.74 -8.73
CA LYS A 130 -6.84 20.69 -9.79
C LYS A 130 -8.10 21.52 -9.51
N ALA A 131 -9.20 20.88 -9.10
CA ALA A 131 -10.47 21.53 -8.84
C ALA A 131 -10.39 22.58 -7.71
N TYR A 132 -9.56 22.32 -6.70
CA TYR A 132 -9.41 23.20 -5.54
C TYR A 132 -8.06 23.92 -5.47
N ASN A 133 -7.31 23.96 -6.57
CA ASN A 133 -6.01 24.63 -6.68
C ASN A 133 -5.09 24.29 -5.49
N ASN A 134 -4.93 23.02 -5.20
CA ASN A 134 -4.15 22.49 -4.07
C ASN A 134 -4.59 22.97 -2.67
N THR A 135 -5.74 23.64 -2.55
CA THR A 135 -6.32 23.99 -1.25
C THR A 135 -7.02 22.79 -0.67
N ILE A 136 -6.31 22.07 0.21
CA ILE A 136 -6.73 20.78 0.74
C ILE A 136 -7.35 20.95 2.12
N THR A 137 -8.64 20.65 2.24
CA THR A 137 -9.37 20.63 3.52
C THR A 137 -10.34 19.45 3.56
N PRO A 138 -10.67 18.93 4.75
CA PRO A 138 -11.67 17.87 4.89
C PRO A 138 -13.02 18.24 4.28
N ASP A 139 -13.42 19.51 4.42
CA ASP A 139 -14.70 20.01 3.94
C ASP A 139 -14.80 20.02 2.41
N ASN A 140 -13.79 20.56 1.70
CA ASN A 140 -13.82 20.55 0.26
C ASN A 140 -13.58 19.18 -0.36
N PHE A 141 -12.85 18.30 0.33
CA PHE A 141 -12.69 16.92 -0.10
C PHE A 141 -14.01 16.13 -0.01
N ALA A 142 -14.72 16.27 1.10
CA ALA A 142 -16.07 15.68 1.22
C ALA A 142 -17.01 16.22 0.14
N GLN A 143 -16.98 17.53 -0.12
CA GLN A 143 -17.77 18.16 -1.17
C GLN A 143 -17.43 17.62 -2.55
N PHE A 144 -16.15 17.47 -2.87
CA PHE A 144 -15.68 16.93 -4.14
C PHE A 144 -16.18 15.50 -4.40
N ILE A 145 -16.11 14.63 -3.38
CA ILE A 145 -16.60 13.25 -3.49
C ILE A 145 -18.12 13.23 -3.74
N ILE A 146 -18.87 14.11 -3.08
CA ILE A 146 -20.34 14.22 -3.27
C ILE A 146 -20.63 14.69 -4.71
N GLU A 147 -19.91 15.68 -5.20
CA GLU A 147 -20.09 16.22 -6.56
C GLU A 147 -19.73 15.18 -7.62
N TYR A 148 -18.62 14.46 -7.42
CA TYR A 148 -18.22 13.38 -8.31
C TYR A 148 -19.28 12.27 -8.37
N TYR A 149 -19.75 11.77 -7.22
CA TYR A 149 -20.82 10.79 -7.16
C TYR A 149 -22.11 11.28 -7.82
N THR A 150 -22.46 12.55 -7.59
CA THR A 150 -23.65 13.16 -8.15
C THR A 150 -23.56 13.30 -9.68
N SER A 151 -22.38 13.61 -10.21
CA SER A 151 -22.16 13.69 -11.66
C SER A 151 -22.37 12.33 -12.34
N LEU A 152 -21.81 11.27 -11.78
CA LEU A 152 -21.96 9.91 -12.28
C LEU A 152 -23.44 9.45 -12.27
N THR A 153 -24.18 9.77 -11.20
CA THR A 153 -25.60 9.43 -11.13
C THR A 153 -26.45 10.21 -12.13
N LYS A 154 -26.15 11.48 -12.39
CA LYS A 154 -26.80 12.29 -13.43
C LYS A 154 -26.53 11.75 -14.83
N GLU A 155 -25.32 11.32 -15.11
CA GLU A 155 -24.96 10.68 -16.37
C GLU A 155 -25.78 9.40 -16.62
N LEU A 156 -25.98 8.60 -15.58
CA LEU A 156 -26.80 7.40 -15.67
C LEU A 156 -28.26 7.71 -16.01
N VAL A 157 -28.85 8.71 -15.37
CA VAL A 157 -30.26 9.11 -15.60
C VAL A 157 -30.45 9.71 -16.99
N ASN A 158 -29.45 10.40 -17.55
CA ASN A 158 -29.53 11.05 -18.86
C ASN A 158 -29.17 10.14 -20.04
N LYS A 159 -28.67 8.92 -19.80
CA LYS A 159 -28.42 7.94 -20.86
C LYS A 159 -29.71 7.28 -21.29
N ASP A 160 -29.94 7.26 -22.60
CA ASP A 160 -31.02 6.51 -23.20
C ASP A 160 -30.81 5.02 -22.88
N ILE A 161 -31.68 4.45 -22.07
CA ILE A 161 -31.60 3.05 -21.56
C ILE A 161 -31.65 2.01 -22.70
N GLN A 162 -31.84 2.45 -23.93
CA GLN A 162 -31.80 1.60 -25.13
C GLN A 162 -30.38 1.20 -25.58
N THR A 163 -29.33 1.73 -24.97
CA THR A 163 -27.96 1.22 -25.14
C THR A 163 -27.79 -0.08 -24.36
N SER A 164 -27.04 -1.02 -24.90
CA SER A 164 -26.87 -2.41 -24.41
C SER A 164 -26.77 -2.55 -22.87
N THR A 165 -27.22 -3.68 -22.34
CA THR A 165 -27.10 -4.03 -20.90
C THR A 165 -25.67 -3.84 -20.38
N ASP A 166 -24.65 -4.19 -21.17
CA ASP A 166 -23.22 -4.06 -20.81
C ASP A 166 -22.78 -2.61 -20.57
N ALA A 167 -23.34 -1.66 -21.34
CA ALA A 167 -23.05 -0.23 -21.13
C ALA A 167 -23.71 0.30 -19.84
N LEU A 168 -24.84 -0.24 -19.44
CA LEU A 168 -25.51 0.08 -18.18
C LEU A 168 -24.72 -0.48 -17.00
N ASP A 169 -24.31 -1.74 -17.07
CA ASP A 169 -23.52 -2.40 -16.03
C ASP A 169 -22.21 -1.65 -15.77
N THR A 170 -21.50 -1.26 -16.80
CA THR A 170 -20.28 -0.43 -16.69
C THR A 170 -20.54 0.91 -15.99
N GLN A 171 -21.70 1.54 -16.19
CA GLN A 171 -22.05 2.77 -15.49
C GLN A 171 -22.41 2.53 -14.03
N ILE A 172 -23.11 1.46 -13.73
CA ILE A 172 -23.45 1.07 -12.35
C ILE A 172 -22.19 0.79 -11.56
N GLU A 173 -21.23 0.07 -12.12
CA GLU A 173 -19.93 -0.19 -11.52
C GLU A 173 -19.17 1.10 -11.19
N LYS A 174 -19.17 2.08 -12.11
CA LYS A 174 -18.56 3.40 -11.87
C LYS A 174 -19.19 4.17 -10.70
N ILE A 175 -20.44 3.90 -10.39
CA ILE A 175 -21.15 4.53 -9.28
C ILE A 175 -20.94 3.75 -7.99
N ASP A 176 -20.96 2.42 -8.05
CA ASP A 176 -20.97 1.58 -6.86
C ASP A 176 -19.66 1.67 -6.07
N TRP A 177 -18.52 1.76 -6.72
CA TRP A 177 -17.22 1.84 -6.04
C TRP A 177 -17.07 3.08 -5.15
N ILE A 178 -17.71 4.21 -5.50
CA ILE A 178 -17.64 5.47 -4.73
C ILE A 178 -18.84 5.72 -3.83
N LYS A 179 -19.85 4.89 -3.91
CA LYS A 179 -21.18 5.08 -3.26
C LYS A 179 -21.09 5.13 -1.74
N GLU A 180 -20.35 4.26 -1.11
CA GLU A 180 -20.20 4.26 0.36
C GLU A 180 -19.39 5.46 0.83
N TRP A 181 -18.34 5.81 0.11
CA TRP A 181 -17.52 7.00 0.35
C TRP A 181 -18.37 8.27 0.28
N ALA A 182 -19.24 8.38 -0.75
CA ALA A 182 -20.16 9.50 -0.88
C ALA A 182 -21.17 9.56 0.29
N ARG A 183 -21.65 8.43 0.79
CA ARG A 183 -22.55 8.39 1.95
C ARG A 183 -21.90 8.93 3.22
N VAL A 184 -20.63 8.57 3.46
CA VAL A 184 -19.87 9.09 4.61
C VAL A 184 -19.57 10.57 4.41
N ALA A 185 -19.20 11.00 3.22
CA ALA A 185 -18.96 12.41 2.90
C ALA A 185 -20.21 13.27 3.07
N MET A 186 -21.39 12.79 2.62
CA MET A 186 -22.68 13.46 2.85
C MET A 186 -23.00 13.59 4.34
N ALA A 187 -22.77 12.53 5.11
CA ALA A 187 -22.98 12.54 6.55
C ALA A 187 -22.01 13.51 7.27
N TYR A 188 -20.74 13.58 6.82
CA TYR A 188 -19.76 14.54 7.32
C TYR A 188 -20.22 15.99 7.10
N LYS A 189 -20.76 16.31 5.94
CA LYS A 189 -21.30 17.64 5.63
C LYS A 189 -22.57 17.98 6.41
N LYS A 190 -23.28 16.99 6.92
CA LYS A 190 -24.51 17.20 7.67
C LYS A 190 -24.23 17.64 9.11
N ASP A 191 -23.60 16.80 9.90
CA ASP A 191 -23.20 17.07 11.29
C ASP A 191 -22.30 15.95 11.83
N SER A 192 -21.64 16.21 12.97
CA SER A 192 -20.69 15.27 13.59
C SER A 192 -21.33 13.94 14.01
N ASN A 193 -22.59 13.93 14.45
CA ASN A 193 -23.26 12.72 14.87
C ASN A 193 -23.62 11.83 13.67
N ALA A 194 -24.15 12.42 12.61
CA ALA A 194 -24.42 11.72 11.35
C ALA A 194 -23.12 11.12 10.77
N TYR A 195 -22.02 11.89 10.79
CA TYR A 195 -20.72 11.44 10.34
C TYR A 195 -20.22 10.24 11.12
N LEU A 196 -20.23 10.29 12.46
CA LEU A 196 -19.79 9.17 13.30
C LEU A 196 -20.64 7.92 13.10
N GLN A 197 -21.96 8.07 12.91
CA GLN A 197 -22.85 6.95 12.61
C GLN A 197 -22.52 6.32 11.24
N ALA A 198 -22.34 7.14 10.21
CA ALA A 198 -22.01 6.66 8.87
C ALA A 198 -20.63 5.99 8.84
N LEU A 199 -19.63 6.61 9.48
CA LEU A 199 -18.26 6.08 9.57
C LEU A 199 -18.27 4.72 10.28
N ASN A 200 -18.93 4.60 11.43
CA ASN A 200 -19.04 3.33 12.16
C ASN A 200 -19.80 2.26 11.35
N ARG A 201 -20.80 2.65 10.59
CA ARG A 201 -21.58 1.72 9.78
C ARG A 201 -20.80 1.15 8.61
N PHE A 202 -20.03 1.98 7.90
CA PHE A 202 -19.39 1.58 6.65
C PHE A 202 -17.90 1.20 6.83
N TYR A 203 -17.22 1.80 7.80
CA TYR A 203 -15.76 1.63 7.99
C TYR A 203 -15.36 1.26 9.42
N GLY A 204 -16.29 1.15 10.36
CA GLY A 204 -16.01 0.98 11.78
C GLY A 204 -16.03 -0.46 12.28
N GLY A 205 -16.38 -1.43 11.43
CA GLY A 205 -16.38 -2.86 11.82
C GLY A 205 -14.97 -3.41 12.00
N GLU A 206 -14.06 -2.98 11.13
CA GLU A 206 -12.61 -3.18 11.20
C GLU A 206 -11.91 -1.90 10.75
N MET A 207 -10.66 -1.69 11.17
CA MET A 207 -9.87 -0.55 10.71
C MET A 207 -9.35 -0.80 9.30
N SER A 208 -10.14 -0.43 8.29
CA SER A 208 -9.77 -0.58 6.89
C SER A 208 -8.62 0.36 6.50
N CYS A 209 -8.00 0.09 5.35
CA CYS A 209 -6.91 0.89 4.79
C CYS A 209 -7.38 2.09 3.97
N ALA A 210 -8.64 2.51 4.10
CA ALA A 210 -9.30 3.47 3.21
C ALA A 210 -8.44 4.69 2.84
N GLY A 211 -7.86 5.38 3.80
CA GLY A 211 -7.00 6.54 3.54
C GLY A 211 -5.72 6.21 2.81
N GLN A 212 -5.19 4.99 2.94
CA GLN A 212 -3.94 4.60 2.28
C GLN A 212 -4.05 4.53 0.76
N LEU A 213 -5.29 4.42 0.22
CA LEU A 213 -5.52 4.43 -1.22
C LEU A 213 -5.23 5.80 -1.85
N TYR A 214 -5.44 6.90 -1.11
CA TYR A 214 -5.37 8.25 -1.68
C TYR A 214 -4.40 9.22 -0.98
N THR A 215 -4.10 9.04 0.31
CA THR A 215 -3.22 9.96 1.04
C THR A 215 -1.78 10.01 0.52
N PRO A 216 -1.21 8.95 -0.09
CA PRO A 216 0.11 9.05 -0.72
C PRO A 216 0.21 10.20 -1.74
N MET A 217 -0.89 10.52 -2.45
CA MET A 217 -0.96 11.64 -3.40
C MET A 217 -0.70 13.00 -2.74
N ILE A 218 -1.12 13.16 -1.48
CA ILE A 218 -0.87 14.38 -0.70
C ILE A 218 0.62 14.54 -0.42
N GLY A 219 1.33 13.42 -0.22
CA GLY A 219 2.78 13.44 -0.05
C GLY A 219 3.55 14.03 -1.24
N LEU A 220 3.00 13.95 -2.45
CA LEU A 220 3.62 14.50 -3.66
C LEU A 220 3.56 16.03 -3.71
N ILE A 221 2.51 16.65 -3.17
CA ILE A 221 2.24 18.09 -3.28
C ILE A 221 2.44 18.86 -1.96
N ALA A 222 2.61 18.16 -0.85
CA ALA A 222 2.79 18.79 0.45
C ALA A 222 4.14 19.50 0.56
N ASN A 223 4.13 20.67 1.20
CA ASN A 223 5.32 21.52 1.35
C ASN A 223 6.40 20.89 2.25
N SER A 224 6.00 20.08 3.23
CA SER A 224 6.90 19.43 4.18
C SER A 224 6.33 18.09 4.66
N PRO A 225 7.15 17.23 5.30
CA PRO A 225 6.65 16.00 5.90
C PRO A 225 5.56 16.24 6.94
N LEU A 226 5.66 17.30 7.73
CA LEU A 226 4.64 17.68 8.69
C LEU A 226 3.35 18.16 8.01
N ASP A 227 3.46 18.95 6.94
CA ASP A 227 2.32 19.38 6.13
C ASP A 227 1.63 18.18 5.47
N ALA A 228 2.42 17.21 4.96
CA ALA A 228 1.89 15.95 4.42
C ALA A 228 1.09 15.18 5.47
N TYR A 229 1.62 15.06 6.69
CA TYR A 229 0.91 14.41 7.79
C TYR A 229 -0.41 15.10 8.10
N GLN A 230 -0.37 16.42 8.37
CA GLN A 230 -1.53 17.19 8.82
C GLN A 230 -2.67 17.17 7.79
N LYS A 231 -2.34 17.41 6.52
CA LYS A 231 -3.31 17.34 5.43
C LYS A 231 -3.90 15.93 5.28
N SER A 232 -3.06 14.90 5.28
CA SER A 232 -3.50 13.51 5.12
C SER A 232 -4.33 13.05 6.29
N TYR A 233 -3.94 13.37 7.52
CA TYR A 233 -4.73 13.06 8.71
C TYR A 233 -6.12 13.72 8.66
N GLY A 234 -6.18 14.98 8.22
CA GLY A 234 -7.45 15.69 8.02
C GLY A 234 -8.33 15.05 6.95
N LEU A 235 -7.74 14.63 5.83
CA LEU A 235 -8.47 13.99 4.73
C LEU A 235 -8.80 12.53 4.97
N SER A 236 -8.25 11.86 5.99
CA SER A 236 -8.59 10.48 6.34
C SER A 236 -10.00 10.40 6.95
N LEU A 237 -11.01 10.81 6.18
CA LEU A 237 -12.41 10.88 6.59
C LEU A 237 -13.05 9.49 6.76
N PHE A 238 -12.46 8.47 6.16
CA PHE A 238 -13.00 7.11 6.13
C PHE A 238 -12.24 6.16 7.07
N ASP A 239 -11.19 6.66 7.71
CA ASP A 239 -10.39 5.90 8.66
C ASP A 239 -10.85 6.10 10.09
N ILE A 240 -10.67 5.08 10.91
CA ILE A 240 -10.93 5.11 12.35
C ILE A 240 -9.65 4.80 13.15
N GLY A 241 -9.59 5.29 14.38
CA GLY A 241 -8.50 5.00 15.30
C GLY A 241 -7.11 5.31 14.69
N TYR A 242 -6.17 4.41 14.92
CA TYR A 242 -4.81 4.57 14.41
C TYR A 242 -4.66 4.33 12.88
N ALA A 243 -5.72 3.91 12.18
CA ALA A 243 -5.71 3.88 10.72
C ALA A 243 -5.46 5.28 10.13
N LYS A 244 -5.99 6.34 10.77
CA LYS A 244 -5.71 7.74 10.39
C LYS A 244 -4.22 8.10 10.51
N ASP A 245 -3.57 7.64 11.59
CA ASP A 245 -2.12 7.84 11.76
C ASP A 245 -1.35 7.14 10.64
N ILE A 246 -1.68 5.88 10.33
CA ILE A 246 -1.03 5.11 9.25
C ILE A 246 -1.19 5.83 7.90
N SER A 247 -2.39 6.25 7.55
CA SER A 247 -2.66 6.96 6.28
C SER A 247 -1.86 8.27 6.19
N ALA A 248 -1.71 9.00 7.31
CA ALA A 248 -0.87 10.18 7.35
C ALA A 248 0.63 9.85 7.23
N LEU A 249 1.08 8.75 7.86
CA LEU A 249 2.48 8.31 7.80
C LEU A 249 2.91 7.84 6.41
N VAL A 250 2.01 7.22 5.65
CA VAL A 250 2.27 6.86 4.26
C VAL A 250 2.51 8.12 3.41
N ALA A 251 1.75 9.18 3.62
CA ALA A 251 1.99 10.46 2.95
C ALA A 251 3.31 11.10 3.37
N VAL A 252 3.70 10.98 4.65
CA VAL A 252 5.04 11.41 5.13
C VAL A 252 6.14 10.66 4.39
N MET A 253 6.04 9.34 4.27
CA MET A 253 7.03 8.53 3.55
C MET A 253 7.12 8.93 2.07
N THR A 254 5.97 9.18 1.43
CA THR A 254 5.92 9.65 0.04
C THR A 254 6.57 11.03 -0.11
N ASN A 255 6.30 11.97 0.80
CA ASN A 255 6.93 13.29 0.79
C ASN A 255 8.45 13.21 1.01
N MET A 256 8.90 12.33 1.91
CA MET A 256 10.34 12.07 2.09
C MET A 256 10.97 11.46 0.83
N ALA A 257 10.28 10.56 0.14
CA ALA A 257 10.77 9.98 -1.12
C ALA A 257 10.96 11.02 -2.24
N MET A 258 10.17 12.12 -2.21
CA MET A 258 10.39 13.26 -3.10
C MET A 258 11.71 13.98 -2.82
N ARG A 259 12.28 13.87 -1.62
CA ARG A 259 13.41 14.66 -1.11
C ARG A 259 14.75 13.94 -1.12
N THR A 260 14.74 12.62 -0.90
CA THR A 260 15.95 11.83 -0.69
C THR A 260 15.96 10.56 -1.53
N GLN A 261 17.17 10.04 -1.78
CA GLN A 261 17.40 8.71 -2.34
C GLN A 261 17.68 7.66 -1.25
N GLU A 262 17.83 8.10 0.01
CA GLU A 262 18.15 7.24 1.14
C GLU A 262 16.90 6.57 1.68
N LEU A 263 16.79 5.25 1.50
CA LEU A 263 15.63 4.47 1.95
C LEU A 263 15.43 4.56 3.47
N ASP A 264 16.51 4.49 4.24
CA ASP A 264 16.46 4.58 5.70
C ASP A 264 15.84 5.89 6.18
N SER A 265 16.12 7.01 5.50
CA SER A 265 15.51 8.30 5.79
C SER A 265 14.00 8.29 5.53
N ILE A 266 13.55 7.61 4.47
CA ILE A 266 12.13 7.47 4.13
C ILE A 266 11.42 6.60 5.18
N LEU A 267 11.98 5.44 5.50
CA LEU A 267 11.40 4.47 6.44
C LEU A 267 11.37 4.96 7.88
N ASN A 268 12.33 5.80 8.27
CA ASN A 268 12.40 6.32 9.64
C ASN A 268 11.68 7.66 9.82
N ALA A 269 11.29 8.38 8.75
CA ALA A 269 10.57 9.64 8.86
C ALA A 269 9.32 9.59 9.76
N PRO A 270 8.50 8.51 9.74
CA PRO A 270 7.36 8.33 10.63
C PRO A 270 7.68 8.50 12.13
N LYS A 271 8.89 8.17 12.55
CA LYS A 271 9.32 8.22 13.96
C LYS A 271 9.40 9.65 14.51
N PHE A 272 9.55 10.64 13.63
CA PHE A 272 9.79 12.03 13.98
C PHE A 272 8.58 12.95 13.77
N ILE A 273 7.45 12.40 13.31
CA ILE A 273 6.24 13.16 12.97
C ILE A 273 5.06 12.61 13.75
N ASP A 274 4.69 13.28 14.85
CA ASP A 274 3.54 12.93 15.70
C ASP A 274 2.83 14.19 16.22
N PRO A 275 2.23 15.01 15.35
CA PRO A 275 1.59 16.24 15.79
C PRO A 275 0.30 16.02 16.59
N ILE A 276 -0.24 14.79 16.58
CA ILE A 276 -1.44 14.41 17.36
C ILE A 276 -1.06 13.94 18.76
N GLY A 277 0.19 13.53 18.98
CA GLY A 277 0.65 13.05 20.28
C GLY A 277 0.22 11.62 20.60
N TYR A 278 0.13 10.74 19.60
CA TYR A 278 -0.17 9.32 19.85
C TYR A 278 0.83 8.65 20.79
N ALA A 279 2.09 9.08 20.76
CA ALA A 279 3.14 8.57 21.64
C ALA A 279 2.88 8.88 23.12
N ASP A 280 2.10 9.91 23.43
CA ASP A 280 1.74 10.31 24.81
C ASP A 280 0.69 9.36 25.42
N SER A 281 0.10 8.48 24.64
CA SER A 281 -0.83 7.47 25.15
C SER A 281 -0.12 6.45 26.04
N ARG A 282 -0.20 6.64 27.33
CA ARG A 282 0.49 5.81 28.34
C ARG A 282 0.10 4.33 28.31
N LEU A 283 -1.15 4.04 27.96
CA LEU A 283 -1.65 2.65 27.99
C LEU A 283 -1.46 1.93 26.65
N VAL A 284 -1.60 2.62 25.53
CA VAL A 284 -1.63 2.03 24.20
C VAL A 284 -0.35 2.33 23.42
N GLY A 285 0.23 3.51 23.59
CA GLY A 285 1.36 3.99 22.81
C GLY A 285 0.99 4.23 21.34
N ARG A 286 1.98 4.38 20.50
CA ARG A 286 1.81 4.61 19.06
C ARG A 286 1.93 3.30 18.27
N ILE A 287 0.82 2.61 18.07
CA ILE A 287 0.75 1.29 17.41
C ILE A 287 1.45 1.27 16.04
N PRO A 288 1.26 2.24 15.12
CA PRO A 288 1.94 2.22 13.83
C PRO A 288 3.47 2.19 13.91
N LEU A 289 4.06 2.87 14.90
CA LEU A 289 5.51 2.81 15.12
C LEU A 289 5.97 1.47 15.68
N ALA A 290 5.21 0.86 16.57
CA ALA A 290 5.52 -0.47 17.07
C ALA A 290 5.53 -1.52 15.95
N ILE A 291 4.60 -1.40 14.99
CA ILE A 291 4.56 -2.24 13.79
C ILE A 291 5.78 -1.97 12.90
N LEU A 292 6.10 -0.70 12.62
CA LEU A 292 7.26 -0.29 11.85
C LEU A 292 8.57 -0.88 12.43
N ASP A 293 8.81 -0.65 13.71
CA ASP A 293 10.00 -1.13 14.38
C ASP A 293 10.07 -2.67 14.41
N GLY A 294 8.93 -3.32 14.62
CA GLY A 294 8.81 -4.78 14.56
C GLY A 294 9.16 -5.34 13.19
N ALA A 295 8.63 -4.74 12.11
CA ALA A 295 8.90 -5.13 10.73
C ALA A 295 10.39 -4.96 10.38
N GLN A 296 10.97 -3.78 10.66
CA GLN A 296 12.40 -3.53 10.45
C GLN A 296 13.29 -4.51 11.22
N LYS A 297 12.97 -4.73 12.49
CA LYS A 297 13.70 -5.69 13.34
C LYS A 297 13.63 -7.13 12.79
N ASN A 298 12.48 -7.54 12.30
CA ASN A 298 12.29 -8.87 11.73
C ASN A 298 13.14 -9.05 10.46
N VAL A 299 13.14 -8.07 9.55
CA VAL A 299 13.94 -8.14 8.32
C VAL A 299 15.43 -8.20 8.65
N ARG A 300 15.94 -7.34 9.53
CA ARG A 300 17.36 -7.35 9.95
C ARG A 300 17.74 -8.67 10.57
N ARG A 301 16.96 -9.17 11.53
CA ARG A 301 17.24 -10.48 12.19
C ARG A 301 17.29 -11.64 11.19
N ILE A 302 16.40 -11.67 10.22
CA ILE A 302 16.38 -12.72 9.21
C ILE A 302 17.56 -12.58 8.24
N ASN A 303 17.97 -11.37 7.87
CA ASN A 303 19.15 -11.16 7.05
C ASN A 303 20.45 -11.59 7.74
N ASP A 304 20.52 -11.43 9.06
CA ASP A 304 21.69 -11.83 9.87
C ASP A 304 21.78 -13.35 10.12
N ILE A 305 20.73 -14.13 9.80
CA ILE A 305 20.75 -15.58 9.98
C ILE A 305 21.76 -16.24 9.02
N VAL A 306 22.72 -16.95 9.59
CA VAL A 306 23.59 -17.82 8.83
C VAL A 306 22.82 -19.08 8.44
N LEU A 307 22.55 -19.25 7.16
CA LEU A 307 21.86 -20.41 6.62
C LEU A 307 22.86 -21.53 6.38
N ILE A 308 22.75 -22.63 7.16
CA ILE A 308 23.62 -23.81 7.02
C ILE A 308 22.91 -24.79 6.07
N ASP A 309 23.63 -25.34 5.10
CA ASP A 309 23.09 -26.24 4.07
C ASP A 309 22.30 -27.44 4.63
N SER A 310 22.68 -27.94 5.80
CA SER A 310 21.96 -29.03 6.48
C SER A 310 20.53 -28.65 6.89
N LEU A 311 20.28 -27.40 7.25
CA LEU A 311 18.94 -26.89 7.54
C LEU A 311 18.09 -26.74 6.27
N LEU A 312 18.72 -26.51 5.12
CA LEU A 312 18.08 -26.37 3.82
C LEU A 312 17.74 -27.71 3.17
N ILE A 313 18.52 -28.78 3.48
CA ILE A 313 18.37 -30.10 2.88
C ILE A 313 17.24 -30.92 3.54
N ASN A 314 17.05 -30.79 4.85
CA ASN A 314 16.12 -31.63 5.61
C ASN A 314 14.68 -31.13 5.67
N ASN A 315 14.38 -29.90 5.16
CA ASN A 315 13.03 -29.31 5.14
C ASN A 315 12.59 -28.99 3.71
N THR A 316 12.50 -30.00 2.89
CA THR A 316 12.34 -29.89 1.44
C THR A 316 11.00 -29.34 0.96
N SER A 317 9.92 -29.40 1.77
CA SER A 317 8.59 -28.94 1.33
C SER A 317 8.30 -27.47 1.63
N VAL A 318 8.72 -26.96 2.78
CA VAL A 318 8.41 -25.58 3.23
C VAL A 318 9.23 -24.54 2.47
N PHE A 319 10.51 -24.86 2.19
CA PHE A 319 11.45 -23.97 1.52
C PHE A 319 11.70 -24.32 0.05
N LYS A 320 10.73 -25.00 -0.59
CA LYS A 320 10.81 -25.26 -2.02
C LYS A 320 10.71 -23.95 -2.79
N VAL A 321 11.76 -23.65 -3.56
CA VAL A 321 11.80 -22.47 -4.41
C VAL A 321 10.69 -22.54 -5.46
N PRO A 322 9.80 -21.55 -5.56
CA PRO A 322 8.75 -21.54 -6.56
C PRO A 322 9.32 -21.39 -7.97
N LYS A 323 8.60 -21.92 -8.95
CA LYS A 323 8.97 -21.77 -10.37
C LYS A 323 8.97 -20.29 -10.74
N GLY A 324 10.05 -19.81 -11.33
CA GLY A 324 10.17 -18.43 -11.79
C GLY A 324 10.75 -17.46 -10.74
N TYR A 325 11.13 -17.94 -9.55
CA TYR A 325 11.80 -17.12 -8.56
C TYR A 325 13.18 -16.65 -9.08
N PRO A 326 13.46 -15.33 -9.08
CA PRO A 326 14.68 -14.82 -9.69
C PRO A 326 15.93 -14.88 -8.80
N GLY A 327 15.77 -15.04 -7.49
CA GLY A 327 16.84 -15.04 -6.52
C GLY A 327 17.43 -16.42 -6.23
N THR A 328 18.36 -16.47 -5.30
CA THR A 328 18.97 -17.72 -4.81
C THR A 328 18.01 -18.49 -3.87
N LYS A 329 18.33 -19.75 -3.58
CA LYS A 329 17.61 -20.53 -2.58
C LYS A 329 17.67 -19.87 -1.19
N ASN A 330 18.78 -19.28 -0.82
CA ASN A 330 18.94 -18.59 0.45
C ASN A 330 18.06 -17.32 0.53
N ASP A 331 17.92 -16.58 -0.56
CA ASP A 331 17.04 -15.42 -0.63
C ASP A 331 15.58 -15.87 -0.47
N TRP A 332 15.20 -16.97 -1.12
CA TRP A 332 13.86 -17.53 -0.95
C TRP A 332 13.58 -17.97 0.49
N VAL A 333 14.54 -18.65 1.14
CA VAL A 333 14.38 -19.06 2.54
C VAL A 333 14.15 -17.84 3.45
N ARG A 334 14.91 -16.76 3.28
CA ARG A 334 14.69 -15.52 4.04
C ARG A 334 13.32 -14.92 3.77
N GLN A 335 12.92 -14.85 2.50
CA GLN A 335 11.60 -14.36 2.10
C GLN A 335 10.47 -15.20 2.73
N GLU A 336 10.56 -16.52 2.67
CA GLU A 336 9.60 -17.45 3.26
C GLU A 336 9.52 -17.29 4.78
N MET A 337 10.64 -17.10 5.46
CA MET A 337 10.65 -16.82 6.91
C MET A 337 9.93 -15.53 7.26
N LEU A 338 10.10 -14.47 6.46
CA LEU A 338 9.36 -13.21 6.63
C LEU A 338 7.87 -13.42 6.40
N TYR A 339 7.49 -14.16 5.37
CA TYR A 339 6.09 -14.50 5.10
C TYR A 339 5.44 -15.25 6.26
N GLN A 340 6.14 -16.18 6.89
CA GLN A 340 5.64 -16.87 8.08
C GLN A 340 5.44 -15.94 9.28
N LEU A 341 6.27 -14.90 9.43
CA LEU A 341 6.07 -13.90 10.47
C LEU A 341 4.85 -13.03 10.17
N LEU A 342 4.69 -12.56 8.93
CA LEU A 342 3.51 -11.80 8.50
C LEU A 342 2.22 -12.61 8.70
N GLU A 343 2.22 -13.91 8.37
CA GLU A 343 1.04 -14.77 8.57
C GLU A 343 0.61 -14.93 10.04
N LYS A 344 1.55 -14.84 10.98
CA LYS A 344 1.21 -14.88 12.42
C LYS A 344 0.43 -13.64 12.87
N ASP A 345 0.70 -12.52 12.24
CA ASP A 345 0.17 -11.23 12.63
C ASP A 345 -1.04 -10.80 11.78
N LYS A 346 -1.44 -11.63 10.79
CA LYS A 346 -2.55 -11.33 9.87
C LYS A 346 -3.84 -11.01 10.61
N LYS A 347 -4.61 -10.09 10.05
CA LYS A 347 -5.90 -9.65 10.60
C LYS A 347 -7.07 -10.43 9.99
N GLY A 348 -8.28 -10.21 10.54
CA GLY A 348 -9.50 -10.86 10.06
C GLY A 348 -9.80 -10.53 8.60
N ILE A 349 -9.64 -9.26 8.23
CA ILE A 349 -9.77 -8.80 6.84
C ILE A 349 -8.40 -8.52 6.21
N ALA A 350 -8.27 -8.72 4.91
CA ALA A 350 -7.01 -8.53 4.19
C ALA A 350 -6.62 -7.07 4.06
N PHE A 351 -7.58 -6.18 3.90
CA PHE A 351 -7.43 -4.74 3.79
C PHE A 351 -7.44 -4.01 5.15
N HIS A 352 -7.07 -4.70 6.24
CA HIS A 352 -6.90 -4.04 7.54
C HIS A 352 -5.67 -3.12 7.53
N SER A 353 -5.84 -1.86 7.95
CA SER A 353 -4.82 -0.81 7.87
C SER A 353 -3.46 -1.19 8.45
N ALA A 354 -3.45 -1.87 9.61
CA ALA A 354 -2.22 -2.33 10.24
C ALA A 354 -1.53 -3.47 9.49
N GLU A 355 -2.29 -4.34 8.83
CA GLU A 355 -1.74 -5.42 8.01
C GLU A 355 -1.09 -4.85 6.75
N ILE A 356 -1.80 -3.96 6.04
CA ILE A 356 -1.26 -3.23 4.89
C ILE A 356 0.05 -2.52 5.26
N TRP A 357 0.05 -1.79 6.37
CA TRP A 357 1.22 -1.09 6.87
C TRP A 357 2.40 -2.03 7.18
N GLN A 358 2.14 -3.16 7.84
CA GLN A 358 3.16 -4.14 8.19
C GLN A 358 3.79 -4.78 6.95
N ILE A 359 2.96 -5.18 5.96
CA ILE A 359 3.44 -5.77 4.71
C ILE A 359 4.23 -4.73 3.91
N LEU A 360 3.73 -3.50 3.82
CA LEU A 360 4.37 -2.37 3.15
C LEU A 360 5.80 -2.15 3.67
N VAL A 361 5.92 -1.95 4.99
CA VAL A 361 7.22 -1.66 5.60
C VAL A 361 8.16 -2.87 5.48
N THR A 362 7.65 -4.08 5.68
CA THR A 362 8.44 -5.31 5.51
C THR A 362 8.95 -5.44 4.06
N GLY A 363 8.09 -5.18 3.07
CA GLY A 363 8.45 -5.25 1.66
C GLY A 363 9.48 -4.19 1.25
N LEU A 364 9.33 -2.95 1.70
CA LEU A 364 10.29 -1.87 1.45
C LEU A 364 11.66 -2.16 2.08
N GLU A 365 11.69 -2.62 3.33
CA GLU A 365 12.94 -2.98 4.03
C GLU A 365 13.61 -4.20 3.37
N PHE A 366 12.84 -5.25 3.02
CA PHE A 366 13.35 -6.45 2.34
C PHE A 366 13.87 -6.12 0.94
N GLY A 367 13.17 -5.29 0.18
CA GLY A 367 13.57 -4.85 -1.16
C GLY A 367 14.81 -3.95 -1.15
N ASN A 368 15.08 -3.29 -0.01
CA ASN A 368 16.22 -2.39 0.17
C ASN A 368 16.35 -1.33 -0.95
N GLY A 369 15.20 -0.77 -1.34
CA GLY A 369 15.12 0.28 -2.37
C GLY A 369 15.10 -0.21 -3.82
N ASP A 370 15.24 -1.51 -4.06
CA ASP A 370 15.01 -2.12 -5.37
C ASP A 370 13.50 -2.23 -5.63
N PHE A 371 13.06 -1.65 -6.75
CA PHE A 371 11.66 -1.58 -7.12
C PHE A 371 11.07 -2.97 -7.40
N GLU A 372 11.72 -3.74 -8.27
CA GLU A 372 11.18 -5.04 -8.69
C GLU A 372 11.17 -6.04 -7.55
N LYS A 373 12.23 -6.09 -6.75
CA LYS A 373 12.34 -6.96 -5.58
C LYS A 373 11.25 -6.64 -4.55
N THR A 374 10.97 -5.34 -4.31
CA THR A 374 9.90 -4.91 -3.41
C THR A 374 8.53 -5.32 -3.93
N MET A 375 8.22 -5.02 -5.20
CA MET A 375 6.95 -5.41 -5.83
C MET A 375 6.74 -6.91 -5.78
N GLN A 376 7.74 -7.67 -6.18
CA GLN A 376 7.70 -9.14 -6.19
C GLN A 376 7.50 -9.72 -4.78
N PHE A 377 8.14 -9.16 -3.76
CA PHE A 377 7.90 -9.59 -2.38
C PHE A 377 6.44 -9.40 -1.99
N ILE A 378 5.89 -8.23 -2.23
CA ILE A 378 4.52 -7.87 -1.83
C ILE A 378 3.48 -8.70 -2.58
N VAL A 379 3.56 -8.76 -3.90
CA VAL A 379 2.52 -9.43 -4.69
C VAL A 379 2.50 -10.95 -4.49
N ASN A 380 3.65 -11.57 -4.20
CA ASN A 380 3.72 -13.00 -3.90
C ASN A 380 3.35 -13.36 -2.44
N TYR A 381 3.19 -12.38 -1.56
CA TYR A 381 2.60 -12.61 -0.26
C TYR A 381 1.08 -12.78 -0.36
N GLY A 382 0.43 -12.12 -1.30
CA GLY A 382 -1.02 -12.13 -1.47
C GLY A 382 -1.72 -11.19 -0.49
N ARG A 383 -2.91 -11.55 -0.06
CA ARG A 383 -3.81 -10.70 0.71
C ARG A 383 -4.25 -9.52 -0.16
N ASP A 384 -4.38 -8.34 0.38
CA ASP A 384 -4.64 -7.09 -0.36
C ASP A 384 -3.33 -6.57 -0.98
N ASN A 385 -2.79 -7.36 -1.89
CA ASN A 385 -1.45 -7.17 -2.41
C ASN A 385 -1.33 -6.08 -3.48
N ASP A 386 -2.40 -5.73 -4.16
CA ASP A 386 -2.47 -4.63 -5.11
C ASP A 386 -2.41 -3.28 -4.38
N THR A 387 -3.20 -3.08 -3.31
CA THR A 387 -3.11 -1.89 -2.46
C THR A 387 -1.70 -1.73 -1.88
N VAL A 388 -1.14 -2.77 -1.26
CA VAL A 388 0.21 -2.67 -0.67
C VAL A 388 1.26 -2.36 -1.73
N ALA A 389 1.21 -3.04 -2.89
CA ALA A 389 2.15 -2.81 -3.97
C ALA A 389 1.95 -1.45 -4.65
N SER A 390 0.71 -0.96 -4.74
CA SER A 390 0.39 0.39 -5.21
C SER A 390 1.05 1.46 -4.34
N VAL A 391 0.90 1.36 -3.02
CA VAL A 391 1.51 2.30 -2.07
C VAL A 391 3.04 2.22 -2.09
N ALA A 392 3.61 1.01 -2.07
CA ALA A 392 5.06 0.82 -2.16
C ALA A 392 5.61 1.35 -3.48
N GLY A 393 4.90 1.10 -4.59
CA GLY A 393 5.22 1.58 -5.92
C GLY A 393 5.22 3.11 -6.01
N MET A 394 4.28 3.77 -5.33
CA MET A 394 4.25 5.23 -5.25
C MET A 394 5.46 5.79 -4.50
N ILE A 395 5.79 5.23 -3.35
CA ILE A 395 6.95 5.66 -2.53
C ILE A 395 8.26 5.46 -3.31
N LEU A 396 8.47 4.27 -3.87
CA LEU A 396 9.68 3.97 -4.63
C LEU A 396 9.73 4.73 -5.96
N GLY A 397 8.60 4.93 -6.62
CA GLY A 397 8.50 5.73 -7.84
C GLY A 397 8.82 7.20 -7.59
N ALA A 398 8.36 7.77 -6.47
CA ALA A 398 8.75 9.12 -6.03
C ALA A 398 10.25 9.21 -5.70
N LYS A 399 10.81 8.18 -5.07
CA LYS A 399 12.24 8.10 -4.77
C LYS A 399 13.07 8.07 -6.05
N LEU A 400 12.80 7.14 -6.94
CA LEU A 400 13.59 6.84 -8.12
C LEU A 400 13.34 7.83 -9.27
N GLY A 401 12.10 8.27 -9.44
CA GLY A 401 11.61 8.99 -10.61
C GLY A 401 11.28 8.07 -11.78
N PHE A 402 10.42 8.54 -12.68
CA PHE A 402 9.91 7.77 -13.82
C PHE A 402 10.98 7.11 -14.69
N LYS A 403 12.07 7.85 -14.98
CA LYS A 403 13.12 7.36 -15.88
C LYS A 403 13.85 6.14 -15.35
N ALA A 404 13.90 5.97 -14.02
CA ALA A 404 14.59 4.87 -13.36
C ALA A 404 13.68 3.64 -13.10
N LEU A 405 12.38 3.75 -13.33
CA LEU A 405 11.49 2.59 -13.26
C LEU A 405 11.78 1.58 -14.39
N PRO A 406 11.54 0.27 -14.17
CA PRO A 406 11.75 -0.76 -15.19
C PRO A 406 10.98 -0.44 -16.47
N LYS A 407 11.68 -0.39 -17.60
CA LYS A 407 11.16 0.12 -18.87
C LYS A 407 9.91 -0.63 -19.35
N GLU A 408 9.98 -1.95 -19.38
CA GLU A 408 8.88 -2.77 -19.86
C GLU A 408 7.61 -2.62 -19.02
N LEU A 409 7.77 -2.56 -17.68
CA LEU A 409 6.65 -2.42 -16.75
C LEU A 409 5.99 -1.04 -16.90
N ARG A 410 6.80 0.04 -16.92
CA ARG A 410 6.27 1.40 -17.02
C ARG A 410 5.58 1.69 -18.34
N GLU A 411 6.15 1.25 -19.47
CA GLU A 411 5.57 1.46 -20.80
C GLU A 411 4.25 0.69 -20.94
N LYS A 412 4.19 -0.54 -20.43
CA LYS A 412 2.97 -1.36 -20.47
C LYS A 412 1.89 -0.79 -19.56
N ALA A 413 2.21 -0.41 -18.34
CA ALA A 413 1.25 0.21 -17.42
C ALA A 413 0.68 1.52 -17.98
N LEU A 414 1.53 2.42 -18.50
CA LEU A 414 1.07 3.65 -19.16
C LEU A 414 0.10 3.38 -20.29
N LYS A 415 0.49 2.49 -21.22
CA LYS A 415 -0.31 2.17 -22.40
C LYS A 415 -1.68 1.62 -22.02
N VAL A 416 -1.71 0.58 -21.18
CA VAL A 416 -2.96 -0.13 -20.86
C VAL A 416 -3.90 0.76 -20.05
N ASN A 417 -3.40 1.53 -19.08
CA ASN A 417 -4.25 2.46 -18.33
C ASN A 417 -4.85 3.54 -19.23
N LYS A 418 -4.07 4.11 -20.14
CA LYS A 418 -4.57 5.14 -21.06
C LYS A 418 -5.57 4.60 -22.07
N GLU A 419 -5.24 3.50 -22.75
CA GLU A 419 -6.01 2.99 -23.88
C GLU A 419 -7.26 2.21 -23.44
N ASN A 420 -7.19 1.47 -22.32
CA ASN A 420 -8.25 0.57 -21.89
C ASN A 420 -9.08 1.12 -20.73
N LEU A 421 -8.45 1.88 -19.81
CA LEU A 421 -9.13 2.43 -18.64
C LEU A 421 -9.42 3.93 -18.72
N GLY A 422 -8.88 4.62 -19.74
CA GLY A 422 -9.03 6.05 -19.90
C GLY A 422 -8.26 6.89 -18.86
N ILE A 423 -7.30 6.28 -18.17
CA ILE A 423 -6.48 6.95 -17.14
C ILE A 423 -5.12 7.32 -17.74
N ASP A 424 -4.95 8.59 -18.11
CA ASP A 424 -3.71 9.12 -18.67
C ASP A 424 -2.79 9.65 -17.56
N LEU A 425 -1.93 8.79 -17.02
CA LEU A 425 -1.03 9.13 -15.91
C LEU A 425 -0.02 10.24 -16.27
N GLU A 426 0.36 10.37 -17.54
CA GLU A 426 1.27 11.44 -17.98
C GLU A 426 0.56 12.80 -17.96
N THR A 427 -0.70 12.83 -18.38
CA THR A 427 -1.53 14.04 -18.30
C THR A 427 -1.78 14.43 -16.86
N LEU A 428 -2.14 13.47 -15.98
CA LEU A 428 -2.32 13.74 -14.55
C LEU A 428 -1.04 14.31 -13.91
N ALA A 429 0.13 13.72 -14.21
CA ALA A 429 1.40 14.22 -13.69
C ALA A 429 1.70 15.66 -14.17
N LYS A 430 1.42 15.97 -15.44
CA LYS A 430 1.57 17.33 -15.98
C LYS A 430 0.67 18.33 -15.26
N GLU A 431 -0.60 17.97 -15.08
CA GLU A 431 -1.57 18.83 -14.40
C GLU A 431 -1.21 19.10 -12.94
N MET A 432 -0.60 18.13 -12.26
CA MET A 432 -0.14 18.29 -10.87
C MET A 432 1.15 19.11 -10.73
N THR A 433 1.92 19.28 -11.79
CA THR A 433 3.26 19.92 -11.75
C THR A 433 3.35 21.22 -12.55
N GLN A 434 2.30 21.59 -13.26
CA GLN A 434 2.20 22.90 -13.92
C GLN A 434 1.41 23.84 -12.99
N GLU A 435 2.04 24.94 -12.59
CA GLU A 435 1.38 26.06 -11.88
C GLU A 435 0.38 26.79 -12.76
#